data_fbdf12b7b940470214a6303a727ca436
#
_entry.id   fbdf12b7b940470214a6303a727ca436
#
_cell.length_a   1.000
_cell.length_b   1.000
_cell.length_c   1.000
_cell.angle_alpha   90.00
_cell.angle_beta   90.00
_cell.angle_gamma   90.00
#
_symmetry.space_group_name_H-M   'P 1'
#
loop_
_entity.id
_entity.type
_entity.pdbx_description
1 polymer ?
#
loop_
_entity_poly.entity_id
_entity_poly.type
_entity_poly.pdbx_seq_one_letter_code
_entity_poly.pdbx_strand_id
1 'polypeptide(L)'
;MIYIRVEDKSEGRRSVPQSHKLKELRKEGDRAIITILADDLYSFVGSCEGRIIAGESQAPLNDDDLCRAASDYDRSGLVENHNILAFVVIDPDTGRIRIFRNFSGIRPVYFHQGDGVFIYASHVGLLRNDVGGLEIDDSAVPEQLVYRFLMPPRTIFRGISSLPSGWALDSDPLTGMEPSLVSRWSLGERRAGGRVADALEEVERILRRTTAEIKKTAVPVTLLLSGGLDSSILGAVCRAEDVPVESLSSGFHKVTGDDGESLYALSAAENLGFQHRVYDLSGIDYLFSLVDSILEAEEPIHHLQSGILGALFRNGLGAQSRYVINGQAADVVFGGGVFPILWRTRHIIRLLGTFWGRAIARPILLPFSRRDARVAFLLSDYSPSLDRENHFFWSLEAWGDIGWVRTHFGVGLSAVINGRRSFLEKFGSWDFMDKTALMLFSGDTDATMRIWNKLGEACGRIVLFPYSNPELVSYLFTLDWGTKAETPKLLLAGLARRLGLPSDIATRPKRSFGFPAKFWALPGGLFQPLVDMAAGDFDPMELQSLQTMESSKAMTLWGLLNLYLAKQMLVRQISPDDIKKEIVSRRATAQAN
;
A
#
# COMPACT_ATOMS: atom_id res chain seq x y z
N MET A 1 -3.37 -10.43 13.85
CA MET A 1 -2.86 -9.30 14.70
C MET A 1 -1.77 -9.76 15.62
N ILE A 2 -0.73 -9.00 15.77
CA ILE A 2 0.33 -9.26 16.76
C ILE A 2 0.71 -7.96 17.45
N TYR A 3 1.00 -8.05 18.75
CA TYR A 3 1.53 -7.00 19.59
C TYR A 3 2.66 -7.58 20.42
N ILE A 4 3.79 -6.90 20.48
CA ILE A 4 4.97 -7.32 21.24
C ILE A 4 5.48 -6.12 22.01
N ARG A 5 5.71 -6.31 23.33
CA ARG A 5 6.27 -5.33 24.23
C ARG A 5 7.52 -5.88 24.90
N VAL A 6 8.59 -5.12 24.84
CA VAL A 6 9.84 -5.39 25.53
C VAL A 6 10.13 -4.21 26.46
N GLU A 7 10.29 -4.46 27.75
CA GLU A 7 10.48 -3.44 28.78
C GLU A 7 11.60 -3.83 29.76
N ASP A 8 12.24 -2.83 30.37
CA ASP A 8 13.23 -3.05 31.41
C ASP A 8 12.55 -3.66 32.66
N LYS A 9 13.14 -4.71 33.19
CA LYS A 9 12.62 -5.42 34.37
C LYS A 9 12.59 -4.53 35.61
N SER A 10 13.43 -3.51 35.68
CA SER A 10 13.53 -2.59 36.81
C SER A 10 12.41 -1.53 36.85
N GLU A 11 11.74 -1.23 35.72
CA GLU A 11 10.77 -0.14 35.65
C GLU A 11 9.34 -0.51 36.10
N GLY A 12 9.07 -1.76 36.40
CA GLY A 12 7.76 -2.21 36.88
C GLY A 12 6.73 -2.44 35.79
N ARG A 13 5.57 -2.99 36.17
CA ARG A 13 4.51 -3.44 35.26
C ARG A 13 3.66 -2.29 34.75
N ARG A 14 3.56 -2.10 33.45
CA ARG A 14 2.52 -1.27 32.80
C ARG A 14 1.40 -2.15 32.25
N SER A 15 0.21 -1.57 32.07
CA SER A 15 -0.95 -2.30 31.54
C SER A 15 -0.76 -2.68 30.06
N VAL A 16 -1.09 -3.91 29.73
CA VAL A 16 -1.07 -4.44 28.36
C VAL A 16 -2.45 -4.26 27.73
N PRO A 17 -2.58 -4.05 26.41
CA PRO A 17 -3.87 -3.97 25.73
C PRO A 17 -4.74 -5.19 26.02
N GLN A 18 -5.98 -4.97 26.46
CA GLN A 18 -6.95 -6.06 26.58
C GLN A 18 -7.63 -6.28 25.24
N SER A 19 -7.41 -7.45 24.65
CA SER A 19 -8.09 -7.89 23.44
C SER A 19 -8.61 -9.32 23.64
N HIS A 20 -9.91 -9.50 23.50
CA HIS A 20 -10.55 -10.82 23.61
C HIS A 20 -10.17 -11.80 22.49
N LYS A 21 -9.47 -11.33 21.45
CA LYS A 21 -9.06 -12.13 20.29
C LYS A 21 -7.61 -12.58 20.31
N LEU A 22 -6.80 -12.09 21.25
CA LEU A 22 -5.36 -12.35 21.28
C LEU A 22 -5.00 -13.28 22.44
N LYS A 23 -4.13 -14.25 22.17
CA LYS A 23 -3.51 -15.10 23.18
C LYS A 23 -2.26 -14.43 23.72
N GLU A 24 -2.07 -14.47 25.02
CA GLU A 24 -0.92 -13.88 25.70
C GLU A 24 0.17 -14.92 25.97
N LEU A 25 1.40 -14.58 25.61
CA LEU A 25 2.62 -15.24 26.04
C LEU A 25 3.51 -14.23 26.75
N ARG A 26 3.96 -14.55 27.97
CA ARG A 26 4.91 -13.74 28.73
C ARG A 26 6.17 -14.53 29.04
N LYS A 27 7.34 -13.91 28.83
CA LYS A 27 8.64 -14.46 29.19
C LYS A 27 9.47 -13.41 29.92
N GLU A 28 10.10 -13.81 31.02
CA GLU A 28 11.05 -13.00 31.76
C GLU A 28 12.46 -13.51 31.51
N GLY A 29 13.34 -12.66 30.98
CA GLY A 29 14.77 -12.87 30.90
C GLY A 29 15.50 -12.20 32.08
N ASP A 30 16.83 -12.12 31.99
CA ASP A 30 17.64 -11.51 33.04
C ASP A 30 17.40 -10.01 33.17
N ARG A 31 17.25 -9.30 32.07
CA ARG A 31 17.10 -7.84 31.99
C ARG A 31 15.77 -7.35 31.46
N ALA A 32 15.07 -8.16 30.67
CA ALA A 32 13.86 -7.77 29.95
C ALA A 32 12.63 -8.60 30.34
N ILE A 33 11.47 -7.96 30.30
CA ILE A 33 10.16 -8.62 30.31
C ILE A 33 9.58 -8.51 28.90
N ILE A 34 9.19 -9.65 28.33
CA ILE A 34 8.66 -9.73 26.98
C ILE A 34 7.21 -10.20 27.04
N THR A 35 6.30 -9.41 26.54
CA THR A 35 4.87 -9.74 26.43
C THR A 35 4.47 -9.80 24.96
N ILE A 36 3.87 -10.91 24.53
CA ILE A 36 3.40 -11.11 23.16
C ILE A 36 1.91 -11.43 23.20
N LEU A 37 1.14 -10.69 22.42
CA LEU A 37 -0.27 -10.98 22.14
C LEU A 37 -0.40 -11.34 20.67
N ALA A 38 -0.98 -12.49 20.34
CA ALA A 38 -1.07 -12.98 18.98
C ALA A 38 -2.42 -13.65 18.69
N ASP A 39 -2.92 -13.51 17.46
CA ASP A 39 -4.08 -14.25 16.96
C ASP A 39 -3.66 -15.49 16.16
N ASP A 40 -4.66 -16.29 15.74
CA ASP A 40 -4.41 -17.52 15.01
C ASP A 40 -4.51 -17.37 13.46
N LEU A 41 -4.76 -16.16 12.93
CA LEU A 41 -4.97 -15.99 11.49
C LEU A 41 -3.65 -15.90 10.71
N TYR A 42 -2.74 -15.04 11.18
CA TYR A 42 -1.43 -14.79 10.57
C TYR A 42 -0.27 -15.03 11.52
N SER A 43 -0.51 -14.93 12.84
CA SER A 43 0.57 -14.82 13.81
C SER A 43 1.18 -16.17 14.17
N PHE A 44 2.47 -16.18 14.38
CA PHE A 44 3.22 -17.31 14.92
C PHE A 44 4.14 -16.84 16.06
N VAL A 45 4.42 -17.73 17.01
CA VAL A 45 5.39 -17.52 18.09
C VAL A 45 6.14 -18.82 18.32
N GLY A 46 7.46 -18.74 18.37
CA GLY A 46 8.34 -19.88 18.63
C GLY A 46 9.64 -19.45 19.29
N SER A 47 10.56 -20.38 19.44
CA SER A 47 11.89 -20.09 19.98
C SER A 47 12.97 -20.89 19.27
N CYS A 48 14.16 -20.31 19.12
CA CYS A 48 15.34 -20.95 18.56
C CYS A 48 16.58 -20.46 19.29
N GLU A 49 17.42 -21.39 19.77
CA GLU A 49 18.69 -21.08 20.45
C GLU A 49 18.54 -20.03 21.59
N GLY A 50 17.49 -20.15 22.40
CA GLY A 50 17.23 -19.24 23.52
C GLY A 50 16.49 -17.95 23.12
N ARG A 51 16.51 -17.55 21.87
CA ARG A 51 15.83 -16.37 21.36
C ARG A 51 14.34 -16.65 21.12
N ILE A 52 13.51 -15.61 21.28
CA ILE A 52 12.10 -15.64 20.91
C ILE A 52 11.96 -15.16 19.46
N ILE A 53 11.18 -15.90 18.68
CA ILE A 53 10.85 -15.53 17.30
C ILE A 53 9.34 -15.43 17.21
N ALA A 54 8.85 -14.27 16.82
CA ALA A 54 7.43 -14.04 16.64
C ALA A 54 7.19 -13.24 15.36
N GLY A 55 6.02 -13.38 14.75
CA GLY A 55 5.73 -12.64 13.53
C GLY A 55 4.43 -13.07 12.87
N GLU A 56 4.32 -12.75 11.59
CA GLU A 56 3.14 -13.01 10.78
C GLU A 56 3.51 -13.69 9.47
N SER A 57 2.76 -14.74 9.12
CA SER A 57 2.95 -15.56 7.92
C SER A 57 1.62 -15.85 7.24
N GLN A 58 1.63 -16.02 5.92
CA GLN A 58 0.46 -16.44 5.13
C GLN A 58 0.19 -17.94 5.19
N ALA A 59 1.17 -18.73 5.64
CA ALA A 59 1.05 -20.18 5.79
C ALA A 59 1.63 -20.61 7.14
N PRO A 60 1.19 -21.77 7.69
CA PRO A 60 1.78 -22.35 8.89
C PRO A 60 3.28 -22.59 8.72
N LEU A 61 4.05 -22.29 9.76
CA LEU A 61 5.50 -22.49 9.82
C LEU A 61 5.83 -23.58 10.83
N ASN A 62 6.88 -24.34 10.55
CA ASN A 62 7.47 -25.29 11.49
C ASN A 62 8.70 -24.68 12.19
N ASP A 63 9.23 -25.38 13.20
CA ASP A 63 10.37 -24.90 13.98
C ASP A 63 11.64 -24.70 13.13
N ASP A 64 11.86 -25.56 12.11
CA ASP A 64 12.99 -25.43 11.19
C ASP A 64 12.88 -24.17 10.32
N ASP A 65 11.67 -23.81 9.87
CA ASP A 65 11.42 -22.57 9.15
C ASP A 65 11.74 -21.34 10.01
N LEU A 66 11.39 -21.38 11.29
CA LEU A 66 11.65 -20.30 12.24
C LEU A 66 13.15 -20.16 12.53
N CYS A 67 13.85 -21.27 12.79
CA CYS A 67 15.29 -21.26 13.04
C CYS A 67 16.07 -20.80 11.80
N ARG A 68 15.65 -21.23 10.61
CA ARG A 68 16.24 -20.79 9.34
C ARG A 68 16.04 -19.28 9.13
N ALA A 69 14.81 -18.79 9.33
CA ALA A 69 14.52 -17.36 9.21
C ALA A 69 15.38 -16.50 10.15
N ALA A 70 15.58 -16.94 11.39
CA ALA A 70 16.43 -16.25 12.35
C ALA A 70 17.92 -16.29 11.95
N SER A 71 18.40 -17.44 11.43
CA SER A 71 19.79 -17.60 10.96
C SER A 71 20.07 -16.82 9.68
N ASP A 72 19.15 -16.84 8.72
CA ASP A 72 19.27 -16.12 7.44
C ASP A 72 19.24 -14.61 7.66
N TYR A 73 18.44 -14.16 8.61
CA TYR A 73 18.42 -12.75 9.01
C TYR A 73 19.80 -12.27 9.48
N ASP A 74 20.49 -13.06 10.29
CA ASP A 74 21.83 -12.71 10.78
C ASP A 74 22.90 -12.69 9.67
N ARG A 75 22.75 -13.51 8.61
CA ARG A 75 23.73 -13.69 7.55
C ARG A 75 23.51 -12.82 6.32
N SER A 76 22.34 -12.86 5.73
CA SER A 76 22.03 -12.21 4.44
C SER A 76 20.94 -11.16 4.56
N GLY A 77 20.10 -11.22 5.58
CA GLY A 77 18.91 -10.40 5.74
C GLY A 77 17.82 -10.70 4.72
N LEU A 78 17.97 -11.77 3.96
CA LEU A 78 16.95 -12.26 3.03
C LEU A 78 16.30 -13.50 3.63
N VAL A 79 15.02 -13.42 3.88
CA VAL A 79 14.23 -14.56 4.30
C VAL A 79 13.75 -15.26 3.03
N GLU A 80 14.28 -16.45 2.76
CA GLU A 80 13.87 -17.24 1.59
C GLU A 80 12.43 -17.73 1.66
N ASN A 81 11.88 -17.82 2.89
CA ASN A 81 10.49 -18.23 3.06
C ASN A 81 9.55 -17.09 2.72
N HIS A 82 9.00 -17.11 1.52
CA HIS A 82 8.10 -16.08 0.97
C HIS A 82 6.76 -15.95 1.74
N ASN A 83 6.43 -16.92 2.56
CA ASN A 83 5.22 -16.89 3.38
C ASN A 83 5.38 -16.00 4.62
N ILE A 84 6.60 -15.78 5.10
CA ILE A 84 6.87 -14.90 6.24
C ILE A 84 6.76 -13.44 5.77
N LEU A 85 5.83 -12.69 6.36
CA LEU A 85 5.53 -11.31 5.99
C LEU A 85 6.30 -10.29 6.83
N ALA A 86 6.35 -10.55 8.13
CA ALA A 86 7.12 -9.78 9.10
C ALA A 86 7.47 -10.68 10.28
N PHE A 87 8.65 -10.51 10.87
CA PHE A 87 9.02 -11.20 12.09
C PHE A 87 9.95 -10.38 12.95
N VAL A 88 10.00 -10.74 14.22
CA VAL A 88 10.90 -10.18 15.22
C VAL A 88 11.70 -11.30 15.87
N VAL A 89 12.97 -11.04 16.11
CA VAL A 89 13.85 -11.87 16.91
C VAL A 89 14.21 -11.07 18.16
N ILE A 90 13.96 -11.64 19.34
CA ILE A 90 14.21 -10.99 20.62
C ILE A 90 15.16 -11.87 21.42
N ASP A 91 16.22 -11.25 21.93
CA ASP A 91 17.11 -11.85 22.89
C ASP A 91 16.60 -11.48 24.30
N PRO A 92 16.06 -12.43 25.07
CA PRO A 92 15.47 -12.13 26.37
C PRO A 92 16.49 -11.73 27.45
N ASP A 93 17.76 -12.11 27.26
CA ASP A 93 18.81 -11.83 28.26
C ASP A 93 19.37 -10.43 28.10
N THR A 94 19.49 -9.96 26.89
CA THR A 94 19.97 -8.58 26.58
C THR A 94 18.85 -7.59 26.35
N GLY A 95 17.65 -8.04 25.97
CA GLY A 95 16.54 -7.19 25.55
C GLY A 95 16.68 -6.70 24.09
N ARG A 96 17.73 -7.10 23.38
CA ARG A 96 17.97 -6.70 22.00
C ARG A 96 16.89 -7.24 21.07
N ILE A 97 16.42 -6.38 20.17
CA ILE A 97 15.33 -6.66 19.23
C ILE A 97 15.83 -6.45 17.80
N ARG A 98 15.46 -7.37 16.93
CA ARG A 98 15.61 -7.25 15.49
C ARG A 98 14.29 -7.53 14.82
N ILE A 99 13.82 -6.61 13.99
CA ILE A 99 12.57 -6.76 13.22
C ILE A 99 12.89 -6.75 11.74
N PHE A 100 12.23 -7.63 11.01
CA PHE A 100 12.27 -7.66 9.57
C PHE A 100 10.86 -7.57 8.99
N ARG A 101 10.70 -6.75 7.95
CA ARG A 101 9.50 -6.69 7.12
C ARG A 101 9.87 -7.08 5.70
N ASN A 102 9.21 -8.06 5.12
CA ASN A 102 9.56 -8.56 3.81
C ASN A 102 9.27 -7.54 2.68
N PHE A 103 9.76 -7.85 1.47
CA PHE A 103 9.62 -6.97 0.31
C PHE A 103 8.18 -6.83 -0.19
N SER A 104 7.29 -7.77 0.12
CA SER A 104 5.88 -7.69 -0.33
C SER A 104 5.12 -6.50 0.23
N GLY A 105 5.51 -6.00 1.41
CA GLY A 105 4.85 -4.88 2.06
C GLY A 105 3.43 -5.13 2.57
N ILE A 106 2.90 -6.36 2.45
CA ILE A 106 1.50 -6.69 2.75
C ILE A 106 1.14 -6.44 4.22
N ARG A 107 2.04 -6.83 5.15
CA ARG A 107 1.80 -6.62 6.59
C ARG A 107 2.51 -5.36 7.07
N PRO A 108 1.81 -4.47 7.77
CA PRO A 108 2.45 -3.33 8.41
C PRO A 108 3.26 -3.79 9.63
N VAL A 109 4.30 -3.03 9.92
CA VAL A 109 5.07 -3.12 11.15
C VAL A 109 5.07 -1.72 11.76
N TYR A 110 4.24 -1.50 12.76
CA TYR A 110 4.26 -0.26 13.54
C TYR A 110 5.10 -0.45 14.79
N PHE A 111 5.79 0.59 15.19
CA PHE A 111 6.57 0.55 16.42
C PHE A 111 6.57 1.88 17.13
N HIS A 112 6.73 1.80 18.44
CA HIS A 112 6.97 2.91 19.34
C HIS A 112 8.15 2.57 20.24
N GLN A 113 9.02 3.54 20.49
CA GLN A 113 10.10 3.42 21.46
C GLN A 113 10.12 4.67 22.34
N GLY A 114 10.19 4.47 23.64
CA GLY A 114 10.29 5.54 24.64
C GLY A 114 10.38 4.98 26.04
N ASP A 115 11.01 5.70 26.97
CA ASP A 115 11.06 5.39 28.40
C ASP A 115 11.48 3.94 28.72
N GLY A 116 12.51 3.41 28.07
CA GLY A 116 13.00 2.04 28.29
C GLY A 116 12.09 0.93 27.76
N VAL A 117 11.09 1.28 26.94
CA VAL A 117 10.12 0.34 26.36
C VAL A 117 10.20 0.38 24.85
N PHE A 118 10.21 -0.78 24.23
CA PHE A 118 10.01 -0.95 22.80
C PHE A 118 8.74 -1.76 22.54
N ILE A 119 7.92 -1.29 21.61
CA ILE A 119 6.67 -1.94 21.25
C ILE A 119 6.58 -2.08 19.73
N TYR A 120 6.23 -3.28 19.30
CA TYR A 120 5.89 -3.62 17.93
C TYR A 120 4.42 -4.04 17.84
N ALA A 121 3.74 -3.61 16.79
CA ALA A 121 2.38 -4.05 16.51
C ALA A 121 2.08 -4.07 15.01
N SER A 122 1.20 -4.98 14.59
CA SER A 122 0.65 -4.99 13.22
C SER A 122 -0.54 -4.02 13.05
N HIS A 123 -1.07 -3.49 14.13
CA HIS A 123 -2.22 -2.57 14.14
C HIS A 123 -1.95 -1.38 15.04
N VAL A 124 -2.28 -0.18 14.56
CA VAL A 124 -2.05 1.07 15.29
C VAL A 124 -2.87 1.13 16.58
N GLY A 125 -4.10 0.59 16.55
CA GLY A 125 -4.99 0.56 17.71
C GLY A 125 -4.40 -0.17 18.92
N LEU A 126 -3.52 -1.16 18.69
CA LEU A 126 -2.83 -1.89 19.75
C LEU A 126 -1.80 -1.03 20.50
N LEU A 127 -1.27 0.03 19.87
CA LEU A 127 -0.30 0.96 20.46
C LEU A 127 -0.94 2.11 21.23
N ARG A 128 -2.26 2.28 21.15
CA ARG A 128 -2.99 3.43 21.70
C ARG A 128 -2.64 3.74 23.16
N ASN A 129 -2.66 2.71 24.00
CA ASN A 129 -2.42 2.89 25.44
C ASN A 129 -0.96 3.25 25.76
N ASP A 130 -0.05 2.77 24.91
CA ASP A 130 1.40 2.96 25.12
C ASP A 130 1.85 4.37 24.74
N VAL A 131 1.16 5.00 23.79
CA VAL A 131 1.42 6.39 23.37
C VAL A 131 0.53 7.41 24.09
N GLY A 132 -0.25 6.99 25.12
CA GLY A 132 -1.13 7.89 25.86
C GLY A 132 -2.39 8.34 25.14
N GLY A 133 -2.79 7.64 24.08
CA GLY A 133 -3.88 7.97 23.17
C GLY A 133 -3.37 8.22 21.75
N LEU A 134 -4.21 8.00 20.73
CA LEU A 134 -3.85 8.34 19.36
C LEU A 134 -4.06 9.84 19.13
N GLU A 135 -3.05 10.51 18.60
CA GLU A 135 -3.11 11.91 18.15
C GLU A 135 -2.64 12.02 16.72
N ILE A 136 -3.30 12.86 15.93
CA ILE A 136 -2.82 13.19 14.57
C ILE A 136 -1.53 14.01 14.68
N ASP A 137 -0.53 13.65 13.90
CA ASP A 137 0.67 14.48 13.70
C ASP A 137 0.38 15.55 12.66
N ASP A 138 0.09 16.76 13.12
CA ASP A 138 -0.23 17.90 12.23
C ASP A 138 0.88 18.17 11.20
N SER A 139 2.14 17.83 11.52
CA SER A 139 3.26 17.97 10.57
C SER A 139 3.19 16.97 9.40
N ALA A 140 2.45 15.89 9.55
CA ALA A 140 2.25 14.86 8.54
C ALA A 140 1.06 15.16 7.60
N VAL A 141 0.12 15.99 8.06
CA VAL A 141 -1.13 16.29 7.33
C VAL A 141 -0.88 16.86 5.92
N PRO A 142 0.02 17.83 5.70
CA PRO A 142 0.28 18.35 4.36
C PRO A 142 0.77 17.28 3.37
N GLU A 143 1.66 16.39 3.79
CA GLU A 143 2.14 15.26 2.97
C GLU A 143 1.00 14.28 2.68
N GLN A 144 0.20 13.92 3.72
CA GLN A 144 -0.96 13.05 3.58
C GLN A 144 -2.00 13.58 2.58
N LEU A 145 -2.29 14.87 2.59
CA LEU A 145 -3.28 15.47 1.69
C LEU A 145 -2.81 15.52 0.24
N VAL A 146 -1.52 15.72 0.01
CA VAL A 146 -0.95 15.75 -1.34
C VAL A 146 -0.83 14.34 -1.92
N TYR A 147 -0.26 13.40 -1.17
CA TYR A 147 0.05 12.06 -1.67
C TYR A 147 -0.94 10.99 -1.23
N ARG A 148 -1.81 11.30 -0.24
CA ARG A 148 -2.79 10.39 0.35
C ARG A 148 -2.18 9.25 1.17
N PHE A 149 -0.88 9.17 1.26
CA PHE A 149 -0.11 8.26 2.12
C PHE A 149 1.17 8.96 2.58
N LEU A 150 1.80 8.41 3.61
CA LEU A 150 3.07 8.90 4.12
C LEU A 150 4.18 7.90 3.79
N MET A 151 5.35 8.44 3.41
CA MET A 151 6.51 7.56 3.25
C MET A 151 7.00 7.08 4.62
N PRO A 152 7.17 5.76 4.81
CA PRO A 152 7.75 5.24 6.03
C PRO A 152 9.17 5.83 6.29
N PRO A 153 9.58 6.04 7.54
CA PRO A 153 8.95 5.55 8.78
C PRO A 153 7.79 6.40 9.32
N ARG A 154 7.40 7.47 8.65
CA ARG A 154 6.33 8.35 9.13
C ARG A 154 4.97 7.66 9.09
N THR A 155 4.13 7.95 10.09
CA THR A 155 2.70 7.65 10.10
C THR A 155 1.92 8.93 10.35
N ILE A 156 0.60 8.86 10.21
CA ILE A 156 -0.28 10.01 10.51
C ILE A 156 -0.43 10.22 12.04
N PHE A 157 0.06 9.32 12.86
CA PHE A 157 -0.08 9.38 14.30
C PHE A 157 1.24 9.78 14.98
N ARG A 158 1.16 10.72 15.91
CA ARG A 158 2.30 11.17 16.71
C ARG A 158 2.88 10.03 17.54
N GLY A 159 4.21 9.92 17.55
CA GLY A 159 4.93 8.92 18.34
C GLY A 159 4.87 7.48 17.81
N ILE A 160 4.21 7.25 16.69
CA ILE A 160 4.16 5.92 16.05
C ILE A 160 4.90 5.97 14.71
N SER A 161 5.85 5.07 14.56
CA SER A 161 6.61 4.87 13.31
C SER A 161 6.21 3.57 12.62
N SER A 162 6.50 3.46 11.33
CA SER A 162 6.31 2.24 10.55
C SER A 162 7.61 1.78 9.88
N LEU A 163 7.86 0.49 9.86
CA LEU A 163 9.01 -0.09 9.15
C LEU A 163 8.70 -0.18 7.65
N PRO A 164 9.53 0.37 6.75
CA PRO A 164 9.33 0.22 5.31
C PRO A 164 9.40 -1.25 4.85
N SER A 165 8.74 -1.59 3.74
CA SER A 165 8.85 -2.91 3.11
C SER A 165 10.29 -3.19 2.66
N GLY A 166 10.80 -4.39 2.91
CA GLY A 166 12.18 -4.78 2.62
C GLY A 166 13.22 -4.11 3.53
N TRP A 167 12.83 -3.68 4.73
CA TRP A 167 13.73 -3.10 5.72
C TRP A 167 13.80 -3.96 6.98
N ALA A 168 14.90 -3.77 7.68
CA ALA A 168 15.13 -4.29 9.02
C ALA A 168 15.30 -3.15 10.02
N LEU A 169 14.97 -3.43 11.29
CA LEU A 169 15.17 -2.56 12.42
C LEU A 169 15.97 -3.32 13.49
N ASP A 170 17.04 -2.70 13.96
CA ASP A 170 17.78 -3.11 15.16
C ASP A 170 17.53 -2.10 16.27
N SER A 171 17.17 -2.58 17.45
CA SER A 171 16.97 -1.75 18.64
C SER A 171 17.48 -2.45 19.89
N ASP A 172 17.98 -1.66 20.83
CA ASP A 172 18.30 -2.06 22.18
C ASP A 172 17.62 -1.07 23.15
N PRO A 173 16.34 -1.32 23.48
CA PRO A 173 15.55 -0.38 24.27
C PRO A 173 16.10 -0.17 25.69
N LEU A 174 16.84 -1.15 26.23
CA LEU A 174 17.39 -1.08 27.59
C LEU A 174 18.60 -0.16 27.71
N THR A 175 19.24 0.14 26.57
CA THR A 175 20.36 1.10 26.55
C THR A 175 19.92 2.50 26.13
N GLY A 176 18.65 2.71 25.78
CA GLY A 176 18.13 3.97 25.26
C GLY A 176 18.63 4.33 23.87
N MET A 177 19.20 3.36 23.13
CA MET A 177 19.69 3.56 21.77
C MET A 177 18.52 3.70 20.79
N GLU A 178 18.57 4.74 19.95
CA GLU A 178 17.58 4.94 18.89
C GLU A 178 17.55 3.75 17.91
N PRO A 179 16.35 3.36 17.42
CA PRO A 179 16.22 2.27 16.46
C PRO A 179 17.01 2.53 15.18
N SER A 180 17.84 1.58 14.79
CA SER A 180 18.59 1.64 13.54
C SER A 180 17.79 0.97 12.43
N LEU A 181 17.44 1.74 11.38
CA LEU A 181 16.70 1.27 10.20
C LEU A 181 17.67 0.96 9.05
N VAL A 182 17.69 -0.27 8.61
CA VAL A 182 18.58 -0.74 7.53
C VAL A 182 17.76 -1.27 6.36
N SER A 183 17.96 -0.68 5.17
CA SER A 183 17.37 -1.19 3.94
C SER A 183 18.03 -2.51 3.52
N ARG A 184 17.22 -3.48 3.12
CA ARG A 184 17.65 -4.74 2.49
C ARG A 184 17.45 -4.73 0.98
N TRP A 185 16.91 -3.65 0.43
CA TRP A 185 16.83 -3.47 -1.01
C TRP A 185 18.23 -3.42 -1.60
N SER A 186 18.51 -4.29 -2.56
CA SER A 186 19.72 -4.27 -3.37
C SER A 186 19.33 -4.41 -4.84
N LEU A 187 20.03 -3.68 -5.69
CA LEU A 187 20.04 -3.98 -7.10
C LEU A 187 21.07 -5.09 -7.29
N GLY A 188 20.67 -6.34 -7.30
CA GLY A 188 21.56 -7.46 -7.62
C GLY A 188 22.37 -7.18 -8.88
N GLU A 189 23.32 -8.04 -9.25
CA GLU A 189 24.02 -7.91 -10.53
C GLU A 189 23.00 -7.83 -11.66
N ARG A 190 22.93 -6.67 -12.32
CA ARG A 190 21.99 -6.47 -13.42
C ARG A 190 22.30 -7.48 -14.52
N ARG A 191 21.29 -8.23 -14.90
CA ARG A 191 21.35 -9.11 -16.06
C ARG A 191 21.27 -8.27 -17.32
N ALA A 192 22.38 -7.62 -17.69
CA ALA A 192 22.49 -6.87 -18.92
C ALA A 192 22.24 -7.80 -20.11
N GLY A 193 21.25 -7.49 -20.94
CA GLY A 193 20.99 -8.19 -22.20
C GLY A 193 20.32 -9.57 -22.08
N GLY A 194 19.60 -9.87 -20.99
CA GLY A 194 18.79 -11.08 -20.89
C GLY A 194 17.71 -11.10 -21.99
N ARG A 195 17.54 -12.25 -22.67
CA ARG A 195 16.48 -12.36 -23.70
C ARG A 195 15.12 -12.24 -23.01
N VAL A 196 14.21 -11.51 -23.63
CA VAL A 196 12.81 -11.38 -23.14
C VAL A 196 12.17 -12.77 -22.92
N ALA A 197 12.54 -13.77 -23.74
CA ALA A 197 12.05 -15.14 -23.62
C ALA A 197 12.44 -15.78 -22.27
N ASP A 198 13.70 -15.61 -21.84
CA ASP A 198 14.19 -16.15 -20.57
C ASP A 198 13.51 -15.46 -19.39
N ALA A 199 13.27 -14.16 -19.49
CA ALA A 199 12.54 -13.41 -18.46
C ALA A 199 11.07 -13.85 -18.37
N LEU A 200 10.43 -14.15 -19.49
CA LEU A 200 9.05 -14.66 -19.51
C LEU A 200 8.95 -16.04 -18.86
N GLU A 201 9.90 -16.93 -19.15
CA GLU A 201 9.93 -18.26 -18.56
C GLU A 201 10.08 -18.21 -17.05
N GLU A 202 10.99 -17.39 -16.56
CA GLU A 202 11.23 -17.24 -15.12
C GLU A 202 10.05 -16.59 -14.39
N VAL A 203 9.46 -15.54 -14.97
CA VAL A 203 8.25 -14.91 -14.40
C VAL A 203 7.09 -15.91 -14.34
N GLU A 204 6.88 -16.67 -15.42
CA GLU A 204 5.84 -17.71 -15.46
C GLU A 204 6.09 -18.77 -14.39
N ARG A 205 7.32 -19.25 -14.26
CA ARG A 205 7.72 -20.24 -13.25
C ARG A 205 7.41 -19.76 -11.82
N ILE A 206 7.79 -18.52 -11.51
CA ILE A 206 7.55 -17.96 -10.17
C ILE A 206 6.05 -17.80 -9.91
N LEU A 207 5.28 -17.28 -10.86
CA LEU A 207 3.84 -17.11 -10.70
C LEU A 207 3.11 -18.44 -10.54
N ARG A 208 3.47 -19.47 -11.34
CA ARG A 208 2.91 -20.82 -11.22
C ARG A 208 3.21 -21.43 -9.85
N ARG A 209 4.45 -21.30 -9.36
CA ARG A 209 4.82 -21.78 -8.03
C ARG A 209 4.02 -21.07 -6.93
N THR A 210 3.90 -19.75 -6.99
CA THR A 210 3.11 -18.96 -6.04
C THR A 210 1.64 -19.41 -6.04
N THR A 211 1.08 -19.69 -7.22
CA THR A 211 -0.30 -20.14 -7.35
C THR A 211 -0.49 -21.59 -6.90
N ALA A 212 0.48 -22.47 -7.16
CA ALA A 212 0.45 -23.85 -6.70
C ALA A 212 0.47 -23.96 -5.16
N GLU A 213 1.13 -23.02 -4.46
CA GLU A 213 1.05 -22.94 -3.00
C GLU A 213 -0.38 -22.64 -2.53
N ILE A 214 -1.10 -21.77 -3.24
CA ILE A 214 -2.51 -21.46 -2.95
C ILE A 214 -3.39 -22.71 -3.12
N LYS A 215 -3.14 -23.53 -4.14
CA LYS A 215 -3.87 -24.80 -4.36
C LYS A 215 -3.80 -25.76 -3.17
N LYS A 216 -2.68 -25.77 -2.45
CA LYS A 216 -2.50 -26.63 -1.25
C LYS A 216 -3.52 -26.33 -0.14
N THR A 217 -4.14 -25.16 -0.16
CA THR A 217 -5.16 -24.79 0.84
C THR A 217 -6.47 -25.57 0.69
N ALA A 218 -6.69 -26.22 -0.46
CA ALA A 218 -7.88 -27.00 -0.80
C ALA A 218 -9.23 -26.24 -0.63
N VAL A 219 -9.19 -24.90 -0.63
CA VAL A 219 -10.36 -24.03 -0.46
C VAL A 219 -10.56 -23.21 -1.73
N PRO A 220 -11.79 -22.98 -2.21
CA PRO A 220 -12.05 -22.09 -3.34
C PRO A 220 -11.45 -20.70 -3.10
N VAL A 221 -10.86 -20.14 -4.15
CA VAL A 221 -10.21 -18.82 -4.12
C VAL A 221 -11.06 -17.83 -4.89
N THR A 222 -11.24 -16.63 -4.37
CA THR A 222 -11.87 -15.54 -5.13
C THR A 222 -10.81 -14.73 -5.86
N LEU A 223 -10.89 -14.64 -7.18
CA LEU A 223 -10.08 -13.74 -7.99
C LEU A 223 -10.81 -12.41 -8.21
N LEU A 224 -10.20 -11.31 -7.81
CA LEU A 224 -10.68 -9.98 -8.19
C LEU A 224 -10.33 -9.72 -9.65
N LEU A 225 -11.33 -9.88 -10.53
CA LEU A 225 -11.15 -9.85 -11.99
C LEU A 225 -11.74 -8.56 -12.55
N SER A 226 -10.88 -7.66 -13.04
CA SER A 226 -11.28 -6.41 -13.69
C SER A 226 -11.39 -6.52 -15.22
N GLY A 227 -11.06 -7.69 -15.79
CA GLY A 227 -10.89 -7.85 -17.25
C GLY A 227 -9.67 -7.13 -17.80
N GLY A 228 -8.84 -6.53 -16.97
CA GLY A 228 -7.54 -5.99 -17.33
C GLY A 228 -6.46 -7.08 -17.43
N LEU A 229 -5.35 -6.75 -18.11
CA LEU A 229 -4.26 -7.69 -18.37
C LEU A 229 -3.75 -8.39 -17.10
N ASP A 230 -3.52 -7.64 -16.03
CA ASP A 230 -2.90 -8.12 -14.79
C ASP A 230 -3.75 -9.20 -14.11
N SER A 231 -5.04 -8.91 -13.88
CA SER A 231 -5.95 -9.86 -13.24
C SER A 231 -6.26 -11.07 -14.13
N SER A 232 -6.32 -10.87 -15.46
CA SER A 232 -6.59 -11.96 -16.40
C SER A 232 -5.41 -12.94 -16.49
N ILE A 233 -4.16 -12.46 -16.39
CA ILE A 233 -2.97 -13.33 -16.32
C ILE A 233 -3.01 -14.18 -15.05
N LEU A 234 -3.33 -13.61 -13.88
CA LEU A 234 -3.47 -14.39 -12.65
C LEU A 234 -4.55 -15.46 -12.78
N GLY A 235 -5.67 -15.13 -13.42
CA GLY A 235 -6.71 -16.11 -13.75
C GLY A 235 -6.21 -17.23 -14.66
N ALA A 236 -5.45 -16.89 -15.70
CA ALA A 236 -4.88 -17.89 -16.61
C ALA A 236 -3.85 -18.80 -15.91
N VAL A 237 -3.03 -18.26 -15.01
CA VAL A 237 -2.11 -19.05 -14.19
C VAL A 237 -2.87 -19.96 -13.22
N CYS A 238 -3.91 -19.44 -12.54
CA CYS A 238 -4.77 -20.27 -11.68
C CYS A 238 -5.40 -21.42 -12.45
N ARG A 239 -5.92 -21.16 -13.65
CA ARG A 239 -6.47 -22.20 -14.53
C ARG A 239 -5.41 -23.24 -14.92
N ALA A 240 -4.21 -22.79 -15.28
CA ALA A 240 -3.12 -23.68 -15.68
C ALA A 240 -2.62 -24.58 -14.53
N GLU A 241 -2.80 -24.15 -13.29
CA GLU A 241 -2.47 -24.92 -12.07
C GLU A 241 -3.68 -25.62 -11.47
N ASP A 242 -4.84 -25.64 -12.13
CA ASP A 242 -6.11 -26.25 -11.67
C ASP A 242 -6.52 -25.74 -10.27
N VAL A 243 -6.35 -24.46 -9.97
CA VAL A 243 -6.84 -23.85 -8.74
C VAL A 243 -8.33 -23.58 -8.90
N PRO A 244 -9.19 -24.03 -7.96
CA PRO A 244 -10.62 -23.73 -8.02
C PRO A 244 -10.86 -22.23 -7.76
N VAL A 245 -11.32 -21.49 -8.77
CA VAL A 245 -11.48 -20.04 -8.74
C VAL A 245 -12.92 -19.65 -9.00
N GLU A 246 -13.46 -18.78 -8.13
CA GLU A 246 -14.60 -17.93 -8.43
C GLU A 246 -14.09 -16.52 -8.74
N SER A 247 -14.61 -15.87 -9.78
CA SER A 247 -14.19 -14.51 -10.12
C SER A 247 -15.25 -13.49 -9.69
N LEU A 248 -14.77 -12.32 -9.25
CA LEU A 248 -15.61 -11.26 -8.74
C LEU A 248 -15.08 -9.90 -9.23
N SER A 249 -15.97 -9.05 -9.72
CA SER A 249 -15.70 -7.64 -9.98
C SER A 249 -16.64 -6.74 -9.19
N SER A 250 -16.24 -5.49 -9.03
CA SER A 250 -17.08 -4.43 -8.48
C SER A 250 -17.45 -3.43 -9.56
N GLY A 251 -18.65 -2.89 -9.49
CA GLY A 251 -19.13 -1.86 -10.39
C GLY A 251 -19.81 -0.71 -9.65
N PHE A 252 -19.98 0.38 -10.37
CA PHE A 252 -20.78 1.54 -9.98
C PHE A 252 -21.91 1.81 -10.97
N HIS A 253 -22.40 0.78 -11.63
CA HIS A 253 -23.47 0.93 -12.62
C HIS A 253 -24.67 1.71 -12.07
N LYS A 254 -25.08 1.40 -10.84
CA LYS A 254 -26.17 2.14 -10.16
C LYS A 254 -25.91 3.62 -9.95
N VAL A 255 -24.65 4.06 -10.00
CA VAL A 255 -24.25 5.45 -9.77
C VAL A 255 -23.87 6.15 -11.06
N THR A 256 -23.19 5.47 -11.98
CA THR A 256 -22.62 6.08 -13.20
C THR A 256 -23.41 5.75 -14.46
N GLY A 257 -24.22 4.68 -14.44
CA GLY A 257 -24.88 4.14 -15.63
C GLY A 257 -23.93 3.50 -16.65
N ASP A 258 -22.62 3.37 -16.33
CA ASP A 258 -21.60 2.80 -17.22
C ASP A 258 -21.23 1.37 -16.81
N ASP A 259 -21.52 0.42 -17.69
CA ASP A 259 -21.22 -1.01 -17.51
C ASP A 259 -19.86 -1.43 -18.09
N GLY A 260 -19.12 -0.51 -18.67
CA GLY A 260 -17.99 -0.82 -19.54
C GLY A 260 -16.92 -1.70 -18.89
N GLU A 261 -16.60 -1.53 -17.60
CA GLU A 261 -15.62 -2.38 -16.91
C GLU A 261 -16.18 -3.76 -16.54
N SER A 262 -17.43 -3.84 -16.14
CA SER A 262 -18.09 -5.10 -15.78
C SER A 262 -18.21 -6.04 -16.99
N LEU A 263 -18.46 -5.51 -18.19
CA LEU A 263 -18.51 -6.28 -19.43
C LEU A 263 -17.15 -6.89 -19.78
N TYR A 264 -16.05 -6.15 -19.56
CA TYR A 264 -14.71 -6.71 -19.79
C TYR A 264 -14.34 -7.78 -18.77
N ALA A 265 -14.75 -7.61 -17.52
CA ALA A 265 -14.54 -8.62 -16.50
C ALA A 265 -15.30 -9.91 -16.81
N LEU A 266 -16.55 -9.77 -17.27
CA LEU A 266 -17.38 -10.90 -17.71
C LEU A 266 -16.75 -11.64 -18.90
N SER A 267 -16.34 -10.92 -19.97
CA SER A 267 -15.66 -11.50 -21.12
C SER A 267 -14.37 -12.23 -20.74
N ALA A 268 -13.57 -11.66 -19.83
CA ALA A 268 -12.36 -12.32 -19.33
C ALA A 268 -12.70 -13.61 -18.55
N ALA A 269 -13.73 -13.59 -17.72
CA ALA A 269 -14.18 -14.74 -16.95
C ALA A 269 -14.69 -15.88 -17.88
N GLU A 270 -15.47 -15.55 -18.91
CA GLU A 270 -15.93 -16.50 -19.92
C GLU A 270 -14.75 -17.17 -20.64
N ASN A 271 -13.76 -16.38 -21.08
CA ASN A 271 -12.55 -16.91 -21.73
C ASN A 271 -11.72 -17.81 -20.79
N LEU A 272 -11.76 -17.54 -19.49
CA LEU A 272 -11.06 -18.34 -18.47
C LEU A 272 -11.88 -19.55 -17.98
N GLY A 273 -13.18 -19.62 -18.33
CA GLY A 273 -14.09 -20.66 -17.85
C GLY A 273 -14.48 -20.52 -16.40
N PHE A 274 -14.44 -19.30 -15.84
CA PHE A 274 -14.78 -19.03 -14.43
C PHE A 274 -16.23 -18.59 -14.27
N GLN A 275 -16.85 -19.01 -13.17
CA GLN A 275 -18.08 -18.37 -12.71
C GLN A 275 -17.74 -16.93 -12.26
N HIS A 276 -18.52 -15.96 -12.75
CA HIS A 276 -18.29 -14.54 -12.48
C HIS A 276 -19.48 -13.89 -11.82
N ARG A 277 -19.20 -13.07 -10.80
CA ARG A 277 -20.19 -12.23 -10.15
C ARG A 277 -19.78 -10.76 -10.19
N VAL A 278 -20.75 -9.88 -10.31
CA VAL A 278 -20.54 -8.43 -10.21
C VAL A 278 -21.19 -7.95 -8.92
N TYR A 279 -20.43 -7.24 -8.09
CA TYR A 279 -20.94 -6.56 -6.91
C TYR A 279 -21.10 -5.07 -7.23
N ASP A 280 -22.35 -4.60 -7.30
CA ASP A 280 -22.65 -3.22 -7.68
C ASP A 280 -23.00 -2.39 -6.45
N LEU A 281 -22.29 -1.25 -6.26
CA LEU A 281 -22.41 -0.35 -5.12
C LEU A 281 -23.30 0.85 -5.43
N SER A 282 -24.21 1.21 -4.50
CA SER A 282 -24.84 2.52 -4.51
C SER A 282 -23.94 3.59 -3.89
N GLY A 283 -24.26 4.88 -4.15
CA GLY A 283 -23.48 5.97 -3.57
C GLY A 283 -23.51 5.98 -2.04
N ILE A 284 -24.66 5.71 -1.41
CA ILE A 284 -24.77 5.67 0.04
C ILE A 284 -24.00 4.48 0.64
N ASP A 285 -24.04 3.32 -0.01
CA ASP A 285 -23.29 2.15 0.42
C ASP A 285 -21.77 2.43 0.36
N TYR A 286 -21.32 3.23 -0.62
CA TYR A 286 -19.95 3.68 -0.68
C TYR A 286 -19.56 4.53 0.54
N LEU A 287 -20.39 5.51 0.94
CA LEU A 287 -20.11 6.34 2.12
C LEU A 287 -20.04 5.50 3.40
N PHE A 288 -20.96 4.55 3.57
CA PHE A 288 -20.93 3.65 4.71
C PHE A 288 -19.69 2.77 4.71
N SER A 289 -19.35 2.24 3.53
CA SER A 289 -18.14 1.45 3.38
C SER A 289 -16.88 2.26 3.59
N LEU A 290 -16.85 3.54 3.22
CA LEU A 290 -15.74 4.44 3.49
C LEU A 290 -15.50 4.56 5.01
N VAL A 291 -16.57 4.80 5.78
CA VAL A 291 -16.51 4.86 7.26
C VAL A 291 -15.93 3.58 7.84
N ASP A 292 -16.49 2.42 7.47
CA ASP A 292 -16.01 1.12 7.97
C ASP A 292 -14.56 0.86 7.57
N SER A 293 -14.20 1.16 6.31
CA SER A 293 -12.86 0.89 5.79
C SER A 293 -11.78 1.73 6.46
N ILE A 294 -12.06 2.97 6.86
CA ILE A 294 -11.12 3.79 7.63
C ILE A 294 -10.89 3.20 9.02
N LEU A 295 -11.96 2.73 9.68
CA LEU A 295 -11.83 2.08 10.98
C LEU A 295 -11.03 0.77 10.89
N GLU A 296 -11.34 -0.08 9.90
CA GLU A 296 -10.66 -1.36 9.67
C GLU A 296 -9.20 -1.19 9.28
N ALA A 297 -8.89 -0.17 8.46
CA ALA A 297 -7.53 0.18 8.09
C ALA A 297 -6.75 0.84 9.22
N GLU A 298 -7.44 1.42 10.21
CA GLU A 298 -6.87 2.23 11.31
C GLU A 298 -6.01 3.40 10.82
N GLU A 299 -6.33 3.94 9.64
CA GLU A 299 -5.68 5.09 9.02
C GLU A 299 -6.56 5.69 7.92
N PRO A 300 -6.35 6.95 7.49
CA PRO A 300 -7.00 7.46 6.30
C PRO A 300 -6.70 6.58 5.10
N ILE A 301 -7.72 6.12 4.39
CA ILE A 301 -7.52 5.30 3.19
C ILE A 301 -7.08 6.17 2.02
N HIS A 302 -6.13 5.70 1.21
CA HIS A 302 -5.51 6.56 0.19
C HIS A 302 -6.13 6.42 -1.21
N HIS A 303 -6.87 5.34 -1.49
CA HIS A 303 -7.60 5.15 -2.75
C HIS A 303 -9.11 5.10 -2.53
N LEU A 304 -9.87 5.80 -3.39
CA LEU A 304 -11.32 5.67 -3.44
C LEU A 304 -11.77 4.21 -3.60
N GLN A 305 -10.98 3.41 -4.31
CA GLN A 305 -11.19 1.97 -4.49
C GLN A 305 -11.20 1.18 -3.17
N SER A 306 -10.49 1.64 -2.15
CA SER A 306 -10.44 0.95 -0.85
C SER A 306 -11.82 0.87 -0.20
N GLY A 307 -12.65 1.91 -0.33
CA GLY A 307 -14.05 1.88 0.11
C GLY A 307 -14.88 0.82 -0.61
N ILE A 308 -14.64 0.62 -1.93
CA ILE A 308 -15.34 -0.44 -2.70
C ILE A 308 -14.88 -1.81 -2.24
N LEU A 309 -13.56 -2.00 -2.11
CA LEU A 309 -13.02 -3.29 -1.70
C LEU A 309 -13.46 -3.67 -0.30
N GLY A 310 -13.55 -2.70 0.63
CA GLY A 310 -14.13 -2.92 1.94
C GLY A 310 -15.57 -3.44 1.86
N ALA A 311 -16.44 -2.80 1.05
CA ALA A 311 -17.79 -3.27 0.82
C ALA A 311 -17.84 -4.67 0.20
N LEU A 312 -16.96 -4.92 -0.77
CA LEU A 312 -16.87 -6.20 -1.47
C LEU A 312 -16.43 -7.31 -0.50
N PHE A 313 -15.46 -7.07 0.37
CA PHE A 313 -15.02 -8.04 1.38
C PHE A 313 -16.09 -8.33 2.43
N ARG A 314 -16.86 -7.31 2.86
CA ARG A 314 -17.94 -7.49 3.83
C ARG A 314 -19.17 -8.19 3.24
N ASN A 315 -19.57 -7.82 2.02
CA ASN A 315 -20.90 -8.15 1.50
C ASN A 315 -20.86 -8.93 0.16
N GLY A 316 -19.78 -8.84 -0.62
CA GLY A 316 -19.68 -9.42 -1.96
C GLY A 316 -19.15 -10.85 -1.97
N LEU A 317 -18.39 -11.26 -0.94
CA LEU A 317 -17.76 -12.57 -0.87
C LEU A 317 -18.66 -13.61 -0.20
N GLY A 318 -18.64 -14.85 -0.72
CA GLY A 318 -19.28 -16.00 -0.08
C GLY A 318 -18.60 -16.35 1.26
N ALA A 319 -19.34 -17.01 2.17
CA ALA A 319 -18.81 -17.39 3.48
C ALA A 319 -17.55 -18.28 3.41
N GLN A 320 -17.41 -19.08 2.35
CA GLN A 320 -16.29 -20.00 2.14
C GLN A 320 -15.06 -19.36 1.45
N SER A 321 -15.17 -18.13 0.93
CA SER A 321 -14.09 -17.44 0.23
C SER A 321 -13.06 -16.93 1.23
N ARG A 322 -12.16 -17.80 1.73
CA ARG A 322 -11.12 -17.43 2.68
C ARG A 322 -9.95 -16.68 2.01
N TYR A 323 -9.60 -17.04 0.79
CA TYR A 323 -8.47 -16.47 0.05
C TYR A 323 -8.97 -15.60 -1.10
N VAL A 324 -8.39 -14.41 -1.24
CA VAL A 324 -8.73 -13.45 -2.30
C VAL A 324 -7.46 -13.08 -3.05
N ILE A 325 -7.41 -13.33 -4.36
CA ILE A 325 -6.28 -12.96 -5.22
C ILE A 325 -6.53 -11.59 -5.84
N ASN A 326 -5.54 -10.71 -5.76
CA ASN A 326 -5.55 -9.36 -6.31
C ASN A 326 -4.31 -9.10 -7.18
N GLY A 327 -4.49 -8.40 -8.29
CA GLY A 327 -3.43 -8.07 -9.27
C GLY A 327 -2.62 -6.81 -8.95
N GLN A 328 -2.66 -6.29 -7.71
CA GLN A 328 -1.88 -5.11 -7.32
C GLN A 328 -0.36 -5.38 -7.43
N ALA A 329 0.44 -4.34 -7.54
CA ALA A 329 1.88 -4.27 -7.77
C ALA A 329 2.34 -4.49 -9.23
N ALA A 330 1.54 -5.12 -10.10
CA ALA A 330 1.93 -5.42 -11.47
C ALA A 330 2.49 -4.21 -12.24
N ASP A 331 1.82 -3.05 -12.15
CA ASP A 331 2.25 -1.85 -12.88
C ASP A 331 3.68 -1.41 -12.52
N VAL A 332 4.01 -1.44 -11.25
CA VAL A 332 5.31 -0.97 -10.77
C VAL A 332 6.41 -1.97 -11.10
N VAL A 333 6.20 -3.25 -10.80
CA VAL A 333 7.27 -4.25 -10.95
C VAL A 333 7.54 -4.62 -12.41
N PHE A 334 6.52 -4.57 -13.29
CA PHE A 334 6.64 -4.87 -14.72
C PHE A 334 6.84 -3.64 -15.61
N GLY A 335 7.11 -2.47 -15.04
CA GLY A 335 7.36 -1.27 -15.83
C GLY A 335 6.13 -0.73 -16.57
N GLY A 336 4.93 -0.86 -15.98
CA GLY A 336 3.70 -0.25 -16.46
C GLY A 336 3.56 1.23 -16.04
N GLY A 337 2.38 1.81 -16.21
CA GLY A 337 2.09 3.17 -15.78
C GLY A 337 3.02 4.23 -16.39
N VAL A 338 3.80 4.91 -15.56
CA VAL A 338 4.73 5.99 -15.96
C VAL A 338 6.00 5.49 -16.65
N PHE A 339 6.43 4.25 -16.41
CA PHE A 339 7.75 3.76 -16.82
C PHE A 339 8.02 3.75 -18.32
N PRO A 340 7.09 3.40 -19.23
CA PRO A 340 7.35 3.47 -20.66
C PRO A 340 7.64 4.89 -21.15
N ILE A 341 7.01 5.89 -20.53
CA ILE A 341 7.27 7.30 -20.85
C ILE A 341 8.67 7.67 -20.36
N LEU A 342 9.01 7.32 -19.13
CA LEU A 342 10.32 7.58 -18.55
C LEU A 342 11.44 6.91 -19.35
N TRP A 343 11.24 5.66 -19.77
CA TRP A 343 12.21 4.93 -20.57
C TRP A 343 12.46 5.60 -21.92
N ARG A 344 11.40 5.95 -22.66
CA ARG A 344 11.51 6.63 -23.96
C ARG A 344 12.18 8.01 -23.84
N THR A 345 11.95 8.70 -22.74
CA THR A 345 12.45 10.05 -22.52
C THR A 345 13.71 10.10 -21.65
N ARG A 346 14.27 8.96 -21.26
CA ARG A 346 15.42 8.86 -20.33
C ARG A 346 16.64 9.69 -20.75
N HIS A 347 16.91 9.79 -22.06
CA HIS A 347 18.01 10.59 -22.57
C HIS A 347 17.74 12.09 -22.41
N ILE A 348 16.49 12.52 -22.64
CA ILE A 348 16.05 13.90 -22.44
C ILE A 348 16.11 14.24 -20.95
N ILE A 349 15.64 13.34 -20.08
CA ILE A 349 15.68 13.50 -18.63
C ILE A 349 17.13 13.67 -18.16
N ARG A 350 18.06 12.82 -18.63
CA ARG A 350 19.49 12.94 -18.32
C ARG A 350 20.08 14.25 -18.82
N LEU A 351 19.71 14.69 -20.03
CA LEU A 351 20.17 15.96 -20.59
C LEU A 351 19.62 17.14 -19.78
N LEU A 352 18.33 17.16 -19.46
CA LEU A 352 17.70 18.21 -18.63
C LEU A 352 18.26 18.24 -17.20
N GLY A 353 18.82 17.13 -16.72
CA GLY A 353 19.56 17.05 -15.47
C GLY A 353 20.85 17.89 -15.48
N THR A 354 21.41 18.21 -16.65
CA THR A 354 22.59 19.04 -16.79
C THR A 354 22.25 20.53 -16.85
N PHE A 355 23.19 21.40 -16.47
CA PHE A 355 23.03 22.87 -16.59
C PHE A 355 22.73 23.29 -18.04
N TRP A 356 23.54 22.82 -18.97
CA TRP A 356 23.40 23.14 -20.39
C TRP A 356 22.11 22.59 -21.02
N GLY A 357 21.72 21.36 -20.66
CA GLY A 357 20.47 20.79 -21.13
C GLY A 357 19.25 21.61 -20.70
N ARG A 358 19.26 22.15 -19.48
CA ARG A 358 18.19 23.05 -19.01
C ARG A 358 18.20 24.38 -19.74
N ALA A 359 19.35 24.98 -19.93
CA ALA A 359 19.47 26.26 -20.60
C ALA A 359 19.02 26.20 -22.08
N ILE A 360 19.26 25.10 -22.76
CA ILE A 360 18.99 24.94 -24.20
C ILE A 360 17.71 24.13 -24.46
N ALA A 361 17.58 22.94 -23.86
CA ALA A 361 16.48 22.03 -24.20
C ALA A 361 15.12 22.49 -23.64
N ARG A 362 15.09 23.09 -22.45
CA ARG A 362 13.85 23.55 -21.80
C ARG A 362 13.11 24.61 -22.63
N PRO A 363 13.73 25.70 -23.13
CA PRO A 363 13.06 26.68 -23.97
C PRO A 363 12.50 26.07 -25.27
N ILE A 364 13.20 25.08 -25.85
CA ILE A 364 12.78 24.41 -27.08
C ILE A 364 11.56 23.51 -26.85
N LEU A 365 11.52 22.82 -25.72
CA LEU A 365 10.45 21.86 -25.38
C LEU A 365 9.22 22.54 -24.75
N LEU A 366 9.38 23.71 -24.16
CA LEU A 366 8.31 24.44 -23.46
C LEU A 366 7.04 24.68 -24.32
N PRO A 367 7.13 25.02 -25.62
CA PRO A 367 5.95 25.18 -26.47
C PRO A 367 5.14 23.89 -26.64
N PHE A 368 5.79 22.73 -26.59
CA PHE A 368 5.14 21.42 -26.71
C PHE A 368 4.46 20.99 -25.41
N SER A 369 4.85 21.53 -24.27
CA SER A 369 4.22 21.24 -22.98
C SER A 369 2.76 21.66 -22.91
N ARG A 370 2.35 22.67 -23.70
CA ARG A 370 0.96 23.12 -23.79
C ARG A 370 0.06 22.15 -24.57
N ARG A 371 0.64 21.24 -25.35
CA ARG A 371 -0.07 20.30 -26.21
C ARG A 371 -0.02 18.85 -25.69
N ASP A 372 0.94 18.53 -24.86
CA ASP A 372 1.11 17.19 -24.31
C ASP A 372 1.44 17.29 -22.81
N ALA A 373 0.49 16.86 -21.96
CA ALA A 373 0.66 16.84 -20.51
C ALA A 373 1.87 16.00 -20.08
N ARG A 374 2.30 15.03 -20.88
CA ARG A 374 3.50 14.20 -20.64
C ARG A 374 4.78 15.01 -20.81
N VAL A 375 4.81 15.87 -21.83
CA VAL A 375 5.95 16.80 -22.03
C VAL A 375 5.96 17.87 -20.95
N ALA A 376 4.79 18.38 -20.55
CA ALA A 376 4.67 19.31 -19.42
C ALA A 376 5.20 18.70 -18.13
N PHE A 377 4.84 17.44 -17.87
CA PHE A 377 5.32 16.67 -16.72
C PHE A 377 6.85 16.45 -16.75
N LEU A 378 7.44 16.15 -17.92
CA LEU A 378 8.87 16.00 -18.09
C LEU A 378 9.65 17.32 -17.98
N LEU A 379 9.01 18.44 -18.34
CA LEU A 379 9.59 19.78 -18.26
C LEU A 379 9.36 20.45 -16.91
N SER A 380 8.39 19.97 -16.13
CA SER A 380 8.22 20.38 -14.74
C SER A 380 9.35 19.80 -13.92
N ASP A 381 10.50 20.42 -14.04
CA ASP A 381 11.59 20.46 -13.08
C ASP A 381 12.23 19.14 -12.65
N TYR A 382 12.73 18.33 -13.62
CA TYR A 382 13.75 17.36 -13.30
C TYR A 382 15.04 18.08 -12.85
N SER A 383 15.41 17.91 -11.60
CA SER A 383 16.74 18.26 -11.08
C SER A 383 17.42 16.99 -10.56
N PRO A 384 18.69 16.76 -10.87
CA PRO A 384 19.44 15.64 -10.28
C PRO A 384 19.70 15.85 -8.77
N SER A 385 19.56 17.08 -8.27
CA SER A 385 19.66 17.40 -6.85
C SER A 385 18.30 17.32 -6.19
N LEU A 386 18.16 16.46 -5.18
CA LEU A 386 16.95 16.33 -4.36
C LEU A 386 16.64 17.58 -3.53
N ASP A 387 17.58 18.53 -3.45
CA ASP A 387 17.44 19.77 -2.67
C ASP A 387 16.60 20.83 -3.37
N ARG A 388 16.27 20.65 -4.66
CA ARG A 388 15.49 21.64 -5.42
C ARG A 388 14.01 21.41 -5.25
N GLU A 389 13.28 22.52 -5.08
CA GLU A 389 11.82 22.51 -4.89
C GLU A 389 11.07 21.84 -6.04
N ASN A 390 11.59 21.95 -7.25
CA ASN A 390 10.96 21.44 -8.45
C ASN A 390 11.65 20.15 -8.90
N HIS A 391 11.32 19.05 -8.29
CA HIS A 391 11.87 17.75 -8.63
C HIS A 391 10.78 16.81 -9.15
N PHE A 392 11.11 16.03 -10.19
CA PHE A 392 10.21 15.02 -10.76
C PHE A 392 9.56 14.13 -9.70
N PHE A 393 10.34 13.69 -8.71
CA PHE A 393 9.83 12.81 -7.66
C PHE A 393 8.73 13.44 -6.79
N TRP A 394 8.64 14.78 -6.73
CA TRP A 394 7.61 15.46 -5.94
C TRP A 394 6.27 15.53 -6.66
N SER A 395 6.25 15.42 -7.98
CA SER A 395 5.01 15.38 -8.77
C SER A 395 4.46 13.96 -8.96
N LEU A 396 5.27 12.93 -8.73
CA LEU A 396 4.79 11.54 -8.80
C LEU A 396 3.78 11.30 -7.69
N GLU A 397 2.59 10.83 -8.08
CA GLU A 397 1.49 10.52 -7.16
C GLU A 397 1.01 11.70 -6.29
N ALA A 398 1.34 12.92 -6.69
CA ALA A 398 0.72 14.11 -6.13
C ALA A 398 -0.72 14.25 -6.66
N TRP A 399 -1.66 13.68 -5.95
CA TRP A 399 -3.08 13.69 -6.33
C TRP A 399 -3.81 14.92 -5.78
N GLY A 400 -3.40 15.40 -4.61
CA GLY A 400 -3.91 16.63 -4.01
C GLY A 400 -3.29 17.88 -4.61
N ASP A 401 -3.94 19.00 -4.36
CA ASP A 401 -3.49 20.33 -4.79
C ASP A 401 -2.38 20.85 -3.89
N ILE A 402 -1.13 20.74 -4.33
CA ILE A 402 0.05 21.19 -3.59
C ILE A 402 -0.03 22.70 -3.28
N GLY A 403 -0.53 23.49 -4.23
CA GLY A 403 -0.65 24.94 -4.07
C GLY A 403 -1.64 25.30 -2.95
N TRP A 404 -2.82 24.68 -2.98
CA TRP A 404 -3.83 24.87 -1.95
C TRP A 404 -3.31 24.42 -0.56
N VAL A 405 -2.72 23.21 -0.48
CA VAL A 405 -2.19 22.67 0.77
C VAL A 405 -1.12 23.56 1.38
N ARG A 406 -0.18 24.05 0.58
CA ARG A 406 0.87 24.96 1.06
C ARG A 406 0.30 26.27 1.59
N THR A 407 -0.67 26.85 0.89
CA THR A 407 -1.30 28.12 1.29
C THR A 407 -2.13 27.95 2.55
N HIS A 408 -2.96 26.93 2.60
CA HIS A 408 -3.85 26.65 3.72
C HIS A 408 -3.10 26.37 5.03
N PHE A 409 -2.07 25.52 4.97
CA PHE A 409 -1.28 25.17 6.17
C PHE A 409 -0.12 26.14 6.43
N GLY A 410 0.11 27.14 5.60
CA GLY A 410 1.20 28.10 5.75
C GLY A 410 2.59 27.44 5.70
N VAL A 411 2.75 26.34 4.93
CA VAL A 411 3.97 25.53 4.92
C VAL A 411 4.74 25.63 3.61
N GLY A 412 6.07 25.50 3.69
CA GLY A 412 6.92 25.37 2.51
C GLY A 412 6.80 23.99 1.85
N LEU A 413 7.26 23.88 0.59
CA LEU A 413 7.27 22.61 -0.13
C LEU A 413 8.04 21.52 0.64
N SER A 414 9.11 21.88 1.34
CA SER A 414 9.90 20.96 2.17
C SER A 414 9.06 20.17 3.17
N ALA A 415 8.07 20.81 3.81
CA ALA A 415 7.19 20.14 4.75
C ALA A 415 6.32 19.06 4.08
N VAL A 416 5.96 19.27 2.80
CA VAL A 416 5.15 18.31 2.02
C VAL A 416 5.98 17.12 1.54
N ILE A 417 7.25 17.33 1.20
CA ILE A 417 8.08 16.32 0.52
C ILE A 417 9.12 15.65 1.41
N ASN A 418 9.22 16.05 2.69
CA ASN A 418 10.33 15.63 3.56
C ASN A 418 10.43 14.10 3.72
N GLY A 419 9.32 13.40 3.88
CA GLY A 419 9.30 11.94 3.98
C GLY A 419 9.88 11.28 2.72
N ARG A 420 9.46 11.72 1.54
CA ARG A 420 9.96 11.23 0.24
C ARG A 420 11.45 11.54 0.04
N ARG A 421 11.88 12.74 0.38
CA ARG A 421 13.29 13.15 0.30
C ARG A 421 14.16 12.26 1.16
N SER A 422 13.85 12.13 2.44
CA SER A 422 14.62 11.31 3.39
C SER A 422 14.66 9.84 2.98
N PHE A 423 13.60 9.33 2.36
CA PHE A 423 13.58 7.98 1.82
C PHE A 423 14.53 7.83 0.63
N LEU A 424 14.45 8.72 -0.36
CA LEU A 424 15.24 8.65 -1.60
C LEU A 424 16.73 8.91 -1.40
N GLU A 425 17.11 9.73 -0.42
CA GLU A 425 18.52 10.04 -0.08
C GLU A 425 19.30 8.78 0.29
N LYS A 426 18.64 7.80 0.91
CA LYS A 426 19.25 6.51 1.28
C LYS A 426 19.67 5.66 0.07
N PHE A 427 19.13 5.95 -1.11
CA PHE A 427 19.42 5.25 -2.37
C PHE A 427 20.19 6.14 -3.36
N GLY A 428 21.09 7.00 -2.86
CA GLY A 428 21.80 8.02 -3.66
C GLY A 428 22.49 7.48 -4.92
N SER A 429 23.08 6.28 -4.84
CA SER A 429 23.79 5.62 -5.95
C SER A 429 22.88 4.96 -7.00
N TRP A 430 21.60 4.77 -6.72
CA TRP A 430 20.67 4.15 -7.66
C TRP A 430 20.32 5.09 -8.82
N ASP A 431 20.06 4.52 -9.99
CA ASP A 431 19.61 5.33 -11.11
C ASP A 431 18.16 5.82 -10.93
N PHE A 432 17.78 6.75 -11.80
CA PHE A 432 16.48 7.40 -11.75
C PHE A 432 15.29 6.43 -11.90
N MET A 433 15.39 5.43 -12.78
CA MET A 433 14.32 4.48 -13.00
C MET A 433 14.12 3.57 -11.78
N ASP A 434 15.22 3.11 -11.17
CA ASP A 434 15.19 2.25 -10.00
C ASP A 434 14.68 2.99 -8.77
N LYS A 435 15.13 4.26 -8.57
CA LYS A 435 14.58 5.13 -7.51
C LYS A 435 13.07 5.35 -7.67
N THR A 436 12.63 5.56 -8.92
CA THR A 436 11.20 5.71 -9.22
C THR A 436 10.43 4.44 -8.86
N ALA A 437 10.92 3.27 -9.29
CA ALA A 437 10.26 2.00 -8.99
C ALA A 437 10.20 1.72 -7.49
N LEU A 438 11.30 1.94 -6.79
CA LEU A 438 11.36 1.73 -5.35
C LEU A 438 10.42 2.68 -4.60
N MET A 439 10.39 3.96 -4.98
CA MET A 439 9.51 4.94 -4.35
C MET A 439 8.03 4.60 -4.58
N LEU A 440 7.65 4.22 -5.81
CA LEU A 440 6.28 3.82 -6.12
C LEU A 440 5.89 2.51 -5.43
N PHE A 441 6.82 1.57 -5.33
CA PHE A 441 6.58 0.29 -4.67
C PHE A 441 6.46 0.45 -3.14
N SER A 442 7.40 1.15 -2.51
CA SER A 442 7.42 1.36 -1.05
C SER A 442 6.45 2.45 -0.57
N GLY A 443 5.87 3.23 -1.48
CA GLY A 443 4.88 4.27 -1.21
C GLY A 443 3.46 3.80 -1.52
N ASP A 444 2.92 4.19 -2.66
CA ASP A 444 1.53 3.94 -3.07
C ASP A 444 1.17 2.44 -3.10
N THR A 445 2.04 1.62 -3.67
CA THR A 445 1.79 0.17 -3.78
C THR A 445 1.78 -0.51 -2.41
N ASP A 446 2.75 -0.20 -1.54
CA ASP A 446 2.81 -0.71 -0.17
C ASP A 446 1.57 -0.26 0.63
N ALA A 447 1.22 1.03 0.59
CA ALA A 447 0.05 1.56 1.27
C ALA A 447 -1.25 0.89 0.77
N THR A 448 -1.38 0.67 -0.54
CA THR A 448 -2.53 -0.03 -1.14
C THR A 448 -2.65 -1.46 -0.60
N MET A 449 -1.59 -2.24 -0.73
CA MET A 449 -1.62 -3.66 -0.34
C MET A 449 -1.84 -3.82 1.16
N ARG A 450 -1.22 -2.97 1.97
CA ARG A 450 -1.36 -2.94 3.42
C ARG A 450 -2.79 -2.64 3.85
N ILE A 451 -3.41 -1.59 3.28
CA ILE A 451 -4.81 -1.24 3.57
C ILE A 451 -5.74 -2.35 3.12
N TRP A 452 -5.61 -2.84 1.89
CA TRP A 452 -6.50 -3.88 1.37
C TRP A 452 -6.37 -5.20 2.12
N ASN A 453 -5.18 -5.53 2.60
CA ASN A 453 -4.98 -6.69 3.47
C ASN A 453 -5.71 -6.53 4.82
N LYS A 454 -5.63 -5.34 5.46
CA LYS A 454 -6.36 -5.05 6.70
C LYS A 454 -7.89 -5.14 6.51
N LEU A 455 -8.41 -4.60 5.40
CA LEU A 455 -9.83 -4.72 5.08
C LEU A 455 -10.26 -6.18 4.91
N GLY A 456 -9.42 -7.00 4.26
CA GLY A 456 -9.66 -8.44 4.15
C GLY A 456 -9.62 -9.13 5.51
N GLU A 457 -8.60 -8.84 6.32
CA GLU A 457 -8.42 -9.41 7.65
C GLU A 457 -9.60 -9.11 8.59
N ALA A 458 -10.14 -7.89 8.56
CA ALA A 458 -11.32 -7.50 9.33
C ALA A 458 -12.53 -8.39 9.01
N CYS A 459 -12.59 -8.93 7.79
CA CYS A 459 -13.63 -9.86 7.31
C CYS A 459 -13.20 -11.34 7.40
N GLY A 460 -12.09 -11.68 8.04
CA GLY A 460 -11.56 -13.04 8.13
C GLY A 460 -10.99 -13.57 6.80
N ARG A 461 -10.56 -12.69 5.89
CA ARG A 461 -10.02 -13.02 4.57
C ARG A 461 -8.52 -12.84 4.53
N ILE A 462 -7.84 -13.66 3.73
CA ILE A 462 -6.42 -13.54 3.42
C ILE A 462 -6.31 -13.00 1.99
N VAL A 463 -5.79 -11.77 1.84
CA VAL A 463 -5.61 -11.17 0.52
C VAL A 463 -4.21 -11.50 0.00
N LEU A 464 -4.15 -12.11 -1.17
CA LEU A 464 -2.93 -12.54 -1.83
C LEU A 464 -2.60 -11.59 -2.99
N PHE A 465 -1.34 -11.19 -3.06
CA PHE A 465 -0.82 -10.30 -4.11
C PHE A 465 0.34 -11.00 -4.84
N PRO A 466 0.07 -11.90 -5.80
CA PRO A 466 1.12 -12.71 -6.43
C PRO A 466 2.24 -11.89 -7.09
N TYR A 467 1.93 -10.69 -7.58
CA TYR A 467 2.92 -9.80 -8.17
C TYR A 467 3.86 -9.12 -7.16
N SER A 468 3.53 -9.15 -5.87
CA SER A 468 4.42 -8.69 -4.80
C SER A 468 5.22 -9.82 -4.16
N ASN A 469 5.17 -11.04 -4.73
CA ASN A 469 6.00 -12.15 -4.25
C ASN A 469 7.48 -11.70 -4.20
N PRO A 470 8.17 -11.86 -3.05
CA PRO A 470 9.53 -11.33 -2.85
C PRO A 470 10.54 -11.83 -3.89
N GLU A 471 10.45 -13.10 -4.32
CA GLU A 471 11.32 -13.64 -5.37
C GLU A 471 11.06 -12.97 -6.70
N LEU A 472 9.77 -12.77 -7.07
CA LEU A 472 9.40 -12.09 -8.31
C LEU A 472 9.88 -10.63 -8.31
N VAL A 473 9.64 -9.91 -7.21
CA VAL A 473 10.06 -8.52 -7.06
C VAL A 473 11.58 -8.42 -7.16
N SER A 474 12.33 -9.24 -6.40
CA SER A 474 13.79 -9.27 -6.46
C SER A 474 14.29 -9.59 -7.88
N TYR A 475 13.73 -10.58 -8.55
CA TYR A 475 14.08 -10.93 -9.92
C TYR A 475 13.84 -9.76 -10.88
N LEU A 476 12.66 -9.14 -10.84
CA LEU A 476 12.30 -8.04 -11.74
C LEU A 476 13.14 -6.79 -11.52
N PHE A 477 13.64 -6.55 -10.31
CA PHE A 477 14.58 -5.46 -10.04
C PHE A 477 15.98 -5.72 -10.62
N THR A 478 16.37 -6.97 -10.90
CA THR A 478 17.63 -7.28 -11.61
C THR A 478 17.55 -7.10 -13.13
N LEU A 479 16.35 -7.03 -13.71
CA LEU A 479 16.18 -6.89 -15.15
C LEU A 479 16.46 -5.46 -15.62
N ASP A 480 17.03 -5.34 -16.82
CA ASP A 480 17.17 -4.05 -17.49
C ASP A 480 15.80 -3.41 -17.80
N TRP A 481 15.75 -2.10 -17.72
CA TRP A 481 14.50 -1.35 -17.95
C TRP A 481 14.02 -1.46 -19.41
N GLY A 482 14.91 -1.67 -20.38
CA GLY A 482 14.51 -1.97 -21.77
C GLY A 482 13.64 -3.22 -21.85
N THR A 483 14.01 -4.28 -21.13
CA THR A 483 13.25 -5.53 -21.07
C THR A 483 11.85 -5.35 -20.45
N LYS A 484 11.67 -4.38 -19.55
CA LYS A 484 10.39 -4.14 -18.84
C LYS A 484 9.52 -3.04 -19.45
N ALA A 485 10.14 -1.93 -19.88
CA ALA A 485 9.46 -0.67 -20.14
C ALA A 485 9.61 -0.12 -21.57
N GLU A 486 10.26 -0.84 -22.50
CA GLU A 486 10.35 -0.43 -23.90
C GLU A 486 8.96 -0.26 -24.53
N THR A 487 8.06 -1.19 -24.25
CA THR A 487 6.62 -1.05 -24.49
C THR A 487 5.85 -1.26 -23.18
N PRO A 488 4.64 -0.68 -23.06
CA PRO A 488 3.86 -0.85 -21.83
C PRO A 488 3.63 -2.33 -21.51
N LYS A 489 4.08 -2.75 -20.31
CA LYS A 489 3.87 -4.12 -19.80
C LYS A 489 4.36 -5.23 -20.76
N LEU A 490 5.51 -5.04 -21.41
CA LEU A 490 6.05 -5.97 -22.43
C LEU A 490 6.05 -7.43 -21.94
N LEU A 491 6.55 -7.68 -20.74
CA LEU A 491 6.59 -9.02 -20.16
C LEU A 491 5.19 -9.57 -19.88
N LEU A 492 4.27 -8.77 -19.36
CA LEU A 492 2.90 -9.22 -19.10
C LEU A 492 2.15 -9.52 -20.40
N ALA A 493 2.30 -8.69 -21.45
CA ALA A 493 1.72 -8.96 -22.75
C ALA A 493 2.31 -10.23 -23.39
N GLY A 494 3.60 -10.48 -23.21
CA GLY A 494 4.25 -11.72 -23.61
C GLY A 494 3.71 -12.94 -22.88
N LEU A 495 3.55 -12.82 -21.56
CA LEU A 495 3.02 -13.87 -20.71
C LEU A 495 1.55 -14.19 -21.03
N ALA A 496 0.72 -13.17 -21.29
CA ALA A 496 -0.67 -13.37 -21.72
C ALA A 496 -0.77 -14.22 -22.98
N ARG A 497 0.08 -13.94 -23.97
CA ARG A 497 0.14 -14.74 -25.21
C ARG A 497 0.58 -16.19 -24.96
N ARG A 498 1.58 -16.41 -24.10
CA ARG A 498 2.04 -17.77 -23.72
C ARG A 498 0.95 -18.56 -23.00
N LEU A 499 0.14 -17.90 -22.18
CA LEU A 499 -0.97 -18.50 -21.44
C LEU A 499 -2.26 -18.63 -22.27
N GLY A 500 -2.22 -18.26 -23.56
CA GLY A 500 -3.36 -18.38 -24.48
C GLY A 500 -4.51 -17.41 -24.20
N LEU A 501 -4.24 -16.27 -23.57
CA LEU A 501 -5.26 -15.23 -23.41
C LEU A 501 -5.56 -14.54 -24.76
N PRO A 502 -6.82 -14.20 -25.03
CA PRO A 502 -7.22 -13.48 -26.25
C PRO A 502 -6.47 -12.15 -26.44
N SER A 503 -6.24 -11.78 -27.69
CA SER A 503 -5.47 -10.59 -28.05
C SER A 503 -6.13 -9.29 -27.58
N ASP A 504 -7.45 -9.23 -27.52
CA ASP A 504 -8.23 -8.10 -27.01
C ASP A 504 -7.95 -7.80 -25.52
N ILE A 505 -7.74 -8.84 -24.71
CA ILE A 505 -7.30 -8.69 -23.31
C ILE A 505 -5.85 -8.16 -23.27
N ALA A 506 -4.95 -8.71 -24.11
CA ALA A 506 -3.54 -8.35 -24.12
C ALA A 506 -3.27 -6.92 -24.62
N THR A 507 -4.12 -6.40 -25.52
CA THR A 507 -3.95 -5.08 -26.17
C THR A 507 -4.90 -4.01 -25.68
N ARG A 508 -5.79 -4.35 -24.76
CA ARG A 508 -6.77 -3.41 -24.20
C ARG A 508 -6.11 -2.16 -23.61
N PRO A 509 -6.53 -0.95 -24.01
CA PRO A 509 -6.08 0.27 -23.37
C PRO A 509 -6.46 0.26 -21.90
N LYS A 510 -5.50 0.57 -21.02
CA LYS A 510 -5.79 0.72 -19.59
C LYS A 510 -6.77 1.88 -19.40
N ARG A 511 -7.95 1.60 -18.88
CA ARG A 511 -8.84 2.62 -18.33
C ARG A 511 -8.56 2.73 -16.84
N SER A 512 -8.53 3.96 -16.33
CA SER A 512 -8.57 4.16 -14.88
C SER A 512 -9.96 3.76 -14.39
N PHE A 513 -10.04 3.20 -13.21
CA PHE A 513 -11.31 2.96 -12.54
C PHE A 513 -12.12 4.27 -12.59
N GLY A 514 -13.27 4.23 -13.24
CA GLY A 514 -14.06 5.41 -13.59
C GLY A 514 -14.77 6.05 -12.39
N PHE A 515 -14.00 6.47 -11.38
CA PHE A 515 -14.55 7.16 -10.23
C PHE A 515 -15.06 8.53 -10.60
N PRO A 516 -16.32 8.84 -10.34
CA PRO A 516 -16.88 10.16 -10.54
C PRO A 516 -16.53 11.13 -9.40
N ALA A 517 -15.32 11.03 -8.81
CA ALA A 517 -14.90 11.80 -7.65
C ALA A 517 -15.11 13.31 -7.83
N LYS A 518 -14.87 13.83 -9.03
CA LYS A 518 -15.10 15.24 -9.35
C LYS A 518 -16.56 15.63 -9.18
N PHE A 519 -17.50 14.78 -9.60
CA PHE A 519 -18.93 15.02 -9.45
C PHE A 519 -19.38 14.83 -8.00
N TRP A 520 -18.79 13.87 -7.28
CA TRP A 520 -19.09 13.64 -5.88
C TRP A 520 -18.63 14.76 -4.97
N ALA A 521 -17.56 15.47 -5.36
CA ALA A 521 -17.01 16.61 -4.65
C ALA A 521 -17.80 17.90 -4.84
N LEU A 522 -18.62 18.03 -5.88
CA LEU A 522 -19.40 19.25 -6.13
C LEU A 522 -20.42 19.51 -5.02
N PRO A 523 -20.85 20.80 -4.84
CA PRO A 523 -21.97 21.12 -3.96
C PRO A 523 -23.20 20.28 -4.29
N GLY A 524 -23.80 19.66 -3.26
CA GLY A 524 -24.92 18.71 -3.43
C GLY A 524 -24.52 17.33 -3.95
N GLY A 525 -23.25 17.07 -4.22
CA GLY A 525 -22.73 15.76 -4.62
C GLY A 525 -22.71 14.75 -3.48
N LEU A 526 -22.21 13.55 -3.77
CA LEU A 526 -22.21 12.44 -2.81
C LEU A 526 -21.48 12.77 -1.49
N PHE A 527 -20.41 13.57 -1.55
CA PHE A 527 -19.64 13.94 -0.37
C PHE A 527 -20.25 15.07 0.46
N GLN A 528 -21.34 15.71 0.02
CA GLN A 528 -21.94 16.86 0.72
C GLN A 528 -22.23 16.58 2.21
N PRO A 529 -22.84 15.44 2.59
CA PRO A 529 -23.06 15.16 4.02
C PRO A 529 -21.77 15.15 4.86
N LEU A 530 -20.67 14.64 4.30
CA LEU A 530 -19.37 14.65 4.97
C LEU A 530 -18.75 16.04 5.03
N VAL A 531 -18.94 16.87 3.99
CA VAL A 531 -18.50 18.28 3.99
C VAL A 531 -19.23 19.05 5.09
N ASP A 532 -20.54 18.87 5.21
CA ASP A 532 -21.35 19.53 6.24
C ASP A 532 -20.97 19.09 7.66
N MET A 533 -20.57 17.83 7.82
CA MET A 533 -20.06 17.31 9.10
C MET A 533 -18.67 17.89 9.43
N ALA A 534 -17.81 17.98 8.43
CA ALA A 534 -16.43 18.44 8.59
C ALA A 534 -16.32 19.97 8.81
N ALA A 535 -17.36 20.74 8.52
CA ALA A 535 -17.42 22.20 8.70
C ALA A 535 -17.23 22.65 10.18
N GLY A 536 -17.34 21.72 11.15
CA GLY A 536 -17.00 21.98 12.55
C GLY A 536 -15.49 21.91 12.87
N ASP A 537 -14.72 21.22 12.05
CA ASP A 537 -13.28 21.00 12.23
C ASP A 537 -12.43 21.80 11.20
N PHE A 538 -13.02 22.22 10.07
CA PHE A 538 -12.37 22.98 8.99
C PHE A 538 -13.21 24.21 8.62
N ASP A 539 -12.55 25.25 8.11
CA ASP A 539 -13.26 26.44 7.63
C ASP A 539 -14.22 26.08 6.48
N PRO A 540 -15.52 26.38 6.61
CA PRO A 540 -16.51 26.09 5.56
C PRO A 540 -16.18 26.71 4.21
N MET A 541 -15.59 27.93 4.17
CA MET A 541 -15.19 28.58 2.91
C MET A 541 -14.04 27.84 2.23
N GLU A 542 -13.12 27.31 3.00
CA GLU A 542 -12.01 26.50 2.48
C GLU A 542 -12.50 25.17 1.92
N LEU A 543 -13.39 24.47 2.64
CA LEU A 543 -14.03 23.25 2.12
C LEU A 543 -14.78 23.55 0.81
N GLN A 544 -15.52 24.66 0.74
CA GLN A 544 -16.25 25.08 -0.46
C GLN A 544 -15.30 25.38 -1.63
N SER A 545 -14.12 25.95 -1.37
CA SER A 545 -13.12 26.23 -2.39
C SER A 545 -12.59 24.99 -3.11
N LEU A 546 -12.70 23.82 -2.47
CA LEU A 546 -12.31 22.51 -3.00
C LEU A 546 -13.45 21.79 -3.73
N GLN A 547 -14.70 22.23 -3.59
CA GLN A 547 -15.87 21.65 -4.25
C GLN A 547 -15.95 22.08 -5.73
N THR A 548 -15.00 21.61 -6.53
CA THR A 548 -14.86 21.99 -7.94
C THR A 548 -14.67 20.79 -8.86
N MET A 549 -14.77 21.02 -10.18
CA MET A 549 -14.46 20.02 -11.22
C MET A 549 -12.95 19.79 -11.41
N GLU A 550 -12.09 20.52 -10.71
CA GLU A 550 -10.65 20.35 -10.77
C GLU A 550 -10.24 19.10 -9.97
N SER A 551 -9.53 18.19 -10.64
CA SER A 551 -9.23 16.86 -10.09
C SER A 551 -8.39 16.91 -8.81
N SER A 552 -7.38 17.79 -8.77
CA SER A 552 -6.48 17.92 -7.61
C SER A 552 -7.22 18.47 -6.39
N LYS A 553 -8.10 19.47 -6.57
CA LYS A 553 -8.93 20.02 -5.49
C LYS A 553 -9.95 19.01 -4.98
N ALA A 554 -10.65 18.30 -5.89
CA ALA A 554 -11.57 17.24 -5.50
C ALA A 554 -10.87 16.12 -4.71
N MET A 555 -9.63 15.80 -5.06
CA MET A 555 -8.83 14.82 -4.32
C MET A 555 -8.33 15.36 -2.98
N THR A 556 -8.01 16.64 -2.88
CA THR A 556 -7.69 17.29 -1.59
C THR A 556 -8.91 17.27 -0.66
N LEU A 557 -10.09 17.61 -1.17
CA LEU A 557 -11.34 17.51 -0.41
C LEU A 557 -11.55 16.08 0.11
N TRP A 558 -11.43 15.09 -0.76
CA TRP A 558 -11.56 13.69 -0.36
C TRP A 558 -10.54 13.31 0.71
N GLY A 559 -9.28 13.78 0.59
CA GLY A 559 -8.23 13.58 1.60
C GLY A 559 -8.59 14.21 2.96
N LEU A 560 -9.14 15.43 2.98
CA LEU A 560 -9.62 16.10 4.19
C LEU A 560 -10.78 15.34 4.84
N LEU A 561 -11.74 14.87 4.05
CA LEU A 561 -12.88 14.10 4.56
C LEU A 561 -12.45 12.76 5.15
N ASN A 562 -11.46 12.09 4.52
CA ASN A 562 -10.84 10.89 5.10
C ASN A 562 -10.16 11.16 6.43
N LEU A 563 -9.36 12.23 6.49
CA LEU A 563 -8.68 12.63 7.71
C LEU A 563 -9.68 12.99 8.82
N TYR A 564 -10.76 13.72 8.46
CA TYR A 564 -11.85 14.01 9.37
C TYR A 564 -12.46 12.73 9.96
N LEU A 565 -12.86 11.78 9.12
CA LEU A 565 -13.44 10.52 9.56
C LEU A 565 -12.47 9.71 10.44
N ALA A 566 -11.19 9.64 10.05
CA ALA A 566 -10.16 8.99 10.85
C ALA A 566 -10.01 9.66 12.22
N LYS A 567 -10.01 10.99 12.30
CA LYS A 567 -9.96 11.75 13.56
C LYS A 567 -11.18 11.47 14.44
N GLN A 568 -12.40 11.43 13.85
CA GLN A 568 -13.61 11.14 14.61
C GLN A 568 -13.56 9.73 15.22
N MET A 569 -13.21 8.72 14.44
CA MET A 569 -13.26 7.33 14.88
C MET A 569 -12.03 6.88 15.66
N LEU A 570 -10.84 7.21 15.17
CA LEU A 570 -9.60 6.68 15.73
C LEU A 570 -9.06 7.54 16.89
N VAL A 571 -9.30 8.84 16.89
CA VAL A 571 -8.85 9.74 17.96
C VAL A 571 -9.96 9.99 18.96
N ARG A 572 -11.11 10.50 18.49
CA ARG A 572 -12.27 10.86 19.35
C ARG A 572 -13.14 9.67 19.74
N GLN A 573 -12.91 8.48 19.15
CA GLN A 573 -13.60 7.22 19.43
C GLN A 573 -15.13 7.28 19.20
N ILE A 574 -15.56 8.08 18.23
CA ILE A 574 -16.97 8.13 17.82
C ILE A 574 -17.30 6.84 17.05
N SER A 575 -18.46 6.24 17.37
CA SER A 575 -18.85 4.99 16.75
C SER A 575 -19.14 5.15 15.25
N PRO A 576 -18.76 4.17 14.39
CA PRO A 576 -19.13 4.20 12.97
C PRO A 576 -20.61 4.33 12.73
N ASP A 577 -21.44 3.69 13.57
CA ASP A 577 -22.90 3.72 13.44
C ASP A 577 -23.46 5.12 13.68
N ASP A 578 -22.90 5.88 14.61
CA ASP A 578 -23.33 7.27 14.85
C ASP A 578 -22.94 8.18 13.69
N ILE A 579 -21.76 7.98 13.10
CA ILE A 579 -21.33 8.68 11.88
C ILE A 579 -22.28 8.36 10.72
N LYS A 580 -22.63 7.08 10.51
CA LYS A 580 -23.56 6.65 9.45
C LYS A 580 -24.96 7.23 9.64
N LYS A 581 -25.48 7.29 10.87
CA LYS A 581 -26.77 7.94 11.18
C LYS A 581 -26.73 9.43 10.83
N GLU A 582 -25.66 10.12 11.17
CA GLU A 582 -25.50 11.54 10.86
C GLU A 582 -25.42 11.77 9.34
N ILE A 583 -24.72 10.92 8.57
CA ILE A 583 -24.71 10.96 7.10
C ILE A 583 -26.14 10.88 6.54
N VAL A 584 -26.95 9.93 7.04
CA VAL A 584 -28.34 9.78 6.59
C VAL A 584 -29.18 10.99 6.92
N SER A 585 -29.07 11.51 8.14
CA SER A 585 -29.81 12.70 8.61
C SER A 585 -29.53 13.92 7.72
N ARG A 586 -28.25 14.21 7.45
CA ARG A 586 -27.87 15.36 6.61
C ARG A 586 -28.31 15.21 5.16
N ARG A 587 -28.23 13.99 4.63
CA ARG A 587 -28.72 13.72 3.28
C ARG A 587 -30.23 13.93 3.14
N ALA A 588 -31.02 13.53 4.14
CA ALA A 588 -32.47 13.76 4.15
C ALA A 588 -32.79 15.26 4.19
N THR A 589 -32.06 16.03 4.98
CA THR A 589 -32.22 17.50 5.07
C THR A 589 -31.89 18.19 3.74
N ALA A 590 -30.82 17.76 3.06
CA ALA A 590 -30.41 18.31 1.76
C ALA A 590 -31.41 18.00 0.61
N GLN A 591 -32.18 16.92 0.72
CA GLN A 591 -33.22 16.56 -0.25
C GLN A 591 -34.56 17.29 0.02
N ALA A 592 -34.77 17.77 1.24
CA ALA A 592 -35.97 18.49 1.65
C ALA A 592 -35.90 20.02 1.36
N ASN A 593 -34.72 20.58 1.22
CA ASN A 593 -34.44 21.95 0.81
C ASN A 593 -34.18 22.04 -0.69
#